data_88a5da7a0650c2dafe4fb75279e23f9a
#
_entry.id   88a5da7a0650c2dafe4fb75279e23f9a
#
_cell.length_a   1.000
_cell.length_b   1.000
_cell.length_c   1.000
_cell.angle_alpha   90.00
_cell.angle_beta   90.00
_cell.angle_gamma   90.00
#
_symmetry.space_group_name_H-M   'P 1'
#
loop_
_entity.id
_entity.type
_entity.pdbx_description
1 polymer ?
#
loop_
_entity_poly.entity_id
_entity_poly.type
_entity_poly.pdbx_seq_one_letter_code
_entity_poly.pdbx_strand_id
1 'polypeptide(L)'
;MPRYMVERTFPDGLNIPNNEIGIKAVASVVATNADLGVTWVHSYVADENRKSFCIYDGSSPESIRQVAQRNGLPVDNITEVRVLDPYFYSANGGGPDAS
;
A
#
# COMPACT_ATOMS: atom_id res chain seq x y z
N MET A 1 -4.58 13.22 4.43
CA MET A 1 -3.62 12.79 3.42
C MET A 1 -4.30 11.92 2.39
N PRO A 2 -4.02 12.08 1.09
CA PRO A 2 -4.56 11.19 0.07
C PRO A 2 -4.11 9.74 0.29
N ARG A 3 -4.94 8.84 -0.19
CA ARG A 3 -4.69 7.40 -0.12
C ARG A 3 -4.52 6.85 -1.53
N TYR A 4 -3.57 5.95 -1.69
CA TYR A 4 -3.24 5.37 -2.99
C TYR A 4 -3.21 3.86 -2.92
N MET A 5 -3.69 3.23 -3.99
CA MET A 5 -3.54 1.80 -4.22
C MET A 5 -2.46 1.59 -5.26
N VAL A 6 -1.45 0.80 -4.92
CA VAL A 6 -0.33 0.48 -5.79
C VAL A 6 -0.43 -0.98 -6.19
N GLU A 7 -0.53 -1.22 -7.50
CA GLU A 7 -0.55 -2.57 -8.06
C GLU A 7 0.86 -2.96 -8.45
N ARG A 8 1.25 -4.17 -8.07
CA ARG A 8 2.57 -4.73 -8.36
C ARG A 8 2.45 -6.15 -8.87
N THR A 9 3.35 -6.51 -9.78
CA THR A 9 3.51 -7.88 -10.25
C THR A 9 4.89 -8.40 -9.88
N PHE A 10 4.91 -9.57 -9.26
CA PHE A 10 6.14 -10.28 -8.88
C PHE A 10 6.16 -11.59 -9.67
N PRO A 11 6.87 -11.65 -10.80
CA PRO A 11 6.84 -12.84 -11.68
C PRO A 11 7.21 -14.14 -10.98
N ASP A 12 8.14 -14.06 -10.01
CA ASP A 12 8.60 -15.22 -9.25
C ASP A 12 7.90 -15.37 -7.90
N GLY A 13 6.88 -14.56 -7.65
CA GLY A 13 6.14 -14.56 -6.41
C GLY A 13 6.77 -13.67 -5.33
N LEU A 14 5.92 -13.04 -4.54
CA LEU A 14 6.32 -12.30 -3.35
C LEU A 14 6.44 -13.29 -2.20
N ASN A 15 7.65 -13.44 -1.65
CA ASN A 15 7.88 -14.35 -0.54
C ASN A 15 8.49 -13.59 0.62
N ILE A 16 7.67 -13.32 1.64
CA ILE A 16 8.13 -12.72 2.89
C ILE A 16 8.02 -13.81 3.95
N PRO A 17 9.14 -14.38 4.41
CA PRO A 17 9.08 -15.45 5.39
C PRO A 17 8.55 -14.95 6.74
N ASN A 18 7.75 -15.79 7.41
CA ASN A 18 7.21 -15.47 8.72
C ASN A 18 8.23 -15.83 9.82
N ASN A 19 9.33 -15.08 9.83
CA ASN A 19 10.45 -15.24 10.77
C ASN A 19 11.17 -13.89 10.91
N GLU A 20 12.32 -13.88 11.59
CA GLU A 20 13.09 -12.65 11.81
C GLU A 20 13.52 -11.96 10.52
N ILE A 21 13.83 -12.71 9.48
CA ILE A 21 14.21 -12.13 8.18
C ILE A 21 13.04 -11.36 7.58
N GLY A 22 11.86 -11.94 7.59
CA GLY A 22 10.65 -11.28 7.10
C GLY A 22 10.29 -10.05 7.92
N ILE A 23 10.38 -10.15 9.24
CA ILE A 23 10.11 -9.03 10.15
C ILE A 23 11.06 -7.86 9.86
N LYS A 24 12.35 -8.13 9.68
CA LYS A 24 13.33 -7.08 9.35
C LYS A 24 13.10 -6.49 7.98
N ALA A 25 12.72 -7.29 6.99
CA ALA A 25 12.43 -6.81 5.66
C ALA A 25 11.24 -5.85 5.68
N VAL A 26 10.17 -6.20 6.36
CA VAL A 26 8.98 -5.34 6.50
C VAL A 26 9.33 -4.08 7.27
N ALA A 27 10.07 -4.17 8.37
CA ALA A 27 10.49 -3.03 9.16
C ALA A 27 11.32 -2.04 8.34
N SER A 28 12.21 -2.54 7.49
CA SER A 28 13.02 -1.71 6.59
C SER A 28 12.16 -0.93 5.61
N VAL A 29 11.15 -1.58 5.02
CA VAL A 29 10.20 -0.93 4.12
C VAL A 29 9.43 0.18 4.85
N VAL A 30 8.92 -0.11 6.05
CA VAL A 30 8.19 0.86 6.86
C VAL A 30 9.06 2.08 7.18
N ALA A 31 10.32 1.86 7.56
CA ALA A 31 11.25 2.94 7.87
C ALA A 31 11.55 3.81 6.64
N THR A 32 11.78 3.20 5.48
CA THR A 32 12.01 3.93 4.24
C THR A 32 10.78 4.76 3.85
N ASN A 33 9.59 4.21 4.02
CA ASN A 33 8.35 4.91 3.75
C ASN A 33 8.22 6.14 4.66
N ALA A 34 8.52 6.00 5.94
CA ALA A 34 8.42 7.09 6.90
C ALA A 34 9.33 8.26 6.54
N ASP A 35 10.52 8.00 6.02
CA ASP A 35 11.47 9.04 5.61
C ASP A 35 10.90 9.96 4.52
N LEU A 36 9.96 9.48 3.73
CA LEU A 36 9.31 10.23 2.67
C LEU A 36 7.86 10.63 3.00
N GLY A 37 7.47 10.48 4.26
CA GLY A 37 6.13 10.84 4.71
C GLY A 37 5.04 9.92 4.16
N VAL A 38 5.37 8.68 3.89
CA VAL A 38 4.45 7.67 3.36
C VAL A 38 4.17 6.64 4.43
N THR A 39 2.89 6.30 4.62
CA THR A 39 2.45 5.26 5.54
C THR A 39 1.92 4.07 4.76
N TRP A 40 2.49 2.92 4.98
CA TRP A 40 1.97 1.66 4.46
C TRP A 40 0.83 1.19 5.37
N VAL A 41 -0.38 1.20 4.85
CA VAL A 41 -1.57 0.84 5.63
C VAL A 41 -1.71 -0.67 5.71
N HIS A 42 -1.83 -1.32 4.58
CA HIS A 42 -1.84 -2.78 4.44
C HIS A 42 -1.76 -3.14 2.96
N SER A 43 -1.67 -4.42 2.69
CA SER A 43 -1.66 -4.94 1.31
C SER A 43 -2.55 -6.15 1.19
N TYR A 44 -3.07 -6.35 -0.01
CA TYR A 44 -3.73 -7.59 -0.43
C TYR A 44 -2.80 -8.31 -1.40
N VAL A 45 -2.67 -9.62 -1.23
CA VAL A 45 -1.81 -10.45 -2.07
C VAL A 45 -2.69 -11.51 -2.73
N ALA A 46 -2.53 -11.66 -4.02
CA ALA A 46 -3.36 -12.56 -4.84
C ALA A 46 -2.52 -13.28 -5.88
N ASP A 47 -3.16 -14.19 -6.63
CA ASP A 47 -2.54 -14.89 -7.75
C ASP A 47 -1.24 -15.61 -7.35
N GLU A 48 -1.32 -16.47 -6.34
CA GLU A 48 -0.19 -17.24 -5.83
C GLU A 48 1.00 -16.34 -5.44
N ASN A 49 0.72 -15.20 -4.81
CA ASN A 49 1.70 -14.20 -4.38
C ASN A 49 2.41 -13.50 -5.53
N ARG A 50 1.91 -13.57 -6.75
CA ARG A 50 2.48 -12.86 -7.89
C ARG A 50 1.90 -11.47 -8.10
N LYS A 51 0.78 -11.17 -7.46
CA LYS A 51 0.11 -9.88 -7.57
C LYS A 51 -0.13 -9.29 -6.20
N SER A 52 0.16 -8.00 -6.02
CA SER A 52 -0.16 -7.32 -4.77
C SER A 52 -0.86 -5.99 -5.03
N PHE A 53 -1.70 -5.62 -4.09
CA PHE A 53 -2.44 -4.35 -4.07
C PHE A 53 -2.14 -3.70 -2.73
N CYS A 54 -1.22 -2.75 -2.74
CA CYS A 54 -0.73 -2.13 -1.51
C CYS A 54 -1.40 -0.78 -1.31
N ILE A 55 -1.87 -0.53 -0.09
CA ILE A 55 -2.55 0.71 0.27
C ILE A 55 -1.60 1.58 1.06
N TYR A 56 -1.42 2.83 0.60
CA TYR A 56 -0.54 3.81 1.23
C TYR A 56 -1.26 5.13 1.44
N ASP A 57 -0.89 5.83 2.50
CA ASP A 57 -1.20 7.24 2.67
C ASP A 57 0.06 8.04 2.35
N GLY A 58 -0.07 9.04 1.49
CA GLY A 58 1.06 9.88 1.09
C GLY A 58 0.56 11.18 0.48
N SER A 59 1.45 12.16 0.33
CA SER A 59 1.08 13.49 -0.17
C SER A 59 0.86 13.53 -1.68
N SER A 60 1.49 12.63 -2.43
CA SER A 60 1.41 12.62 -3.89
C SER A 60 1.79 11.26 -4.46
N PRO A 61 1.43 10.96 -5.72
CA PRO A 61 1.90 9.75 -6.40
C PRO A 61 3.43 9.70 -6.52
N GLU A 62 4.08 10.84 -6.66
CA GLU A 62 5.53 10.93 -6.76
C GLU A 62 6.22 10.42 -5.51
N SER A 63 5.69 10.74 -4.32
CA SER A 63 6.20 10.23 -3.06
C SER A 63 6.12 8.70 -3.02
N ILE A 64 5.02 8.14 -3.49
CA ILE A 64 4.81 6.69 -3.58
C ILE A 64 5.82 6.06 -4.52
N ARG A 65 6.07 6.67 -5.69
CA ARG A 65 7.05 6.15 -6.65
C ARG A 65 8.47 6.20 -6.10
N GLN A 66 8.83 7.26 -5.40
CA GLN A 66 10.15 7.38 -4.77
C GLN A 66 10.37 6.30 -3.72
N VAL A 67 9.36 6.04 -2.89
CA VAL A 67 9.42 4.98 -1.89
C VAL A 67 9.60 3.62 -2.56
N ALA A 68 8.83 3.32 -3.59
CA ALA A 68 8.93 2.07 -4.32
C ALA A 68 10.32 1.90 -4.92
N GLN A 69 10.87 2.96 -5.50
CA GLN A 69 12.21 2.94 -6.09
C GLN A 69 13.27 2.63 -5.03
N ARG A 70 13.20 3.30 -3.88
CA ARG A 70 14.15 3.05 -2.78
C ARG A 70 14.06 1.64 -2.22
N ASN A 71 12.86 1.09 -2.18
CA ASN A 71 12.64 -0.27 -1.70
C ASN A 71 12.93 -1.33 -2.77
N GLY A 72 13.21 -0.93 -4.00
CA GLY A 72 13.43 -1.85 -5.10
C GLY A 72 12.19 -2.64 -5.51
N LEU A 73 11.01 -2.03 -5.38
CA LEU A 73 9.73 -2.67 -5.67
C LEU A 73 9.17 -2.21 -7.02
N PRO A 74 8.60 -3.13 -7.80
CA PRO A 74 7.96 -2.76 -9.06
C PRO A 74 6.67 -1.97 -8.81
N VAL A 75 6.27 -1.15 -9.78
CA VAL A 75 5.00 -0.45 -9.76
C VAL A 75 4.35 -0.59 -11.13
N ASP A 76 3.20 -1.28 -11.17
CA ASP A 76 2.43 -1.41 -12.41
C ASP A 76 1.47 -0.25 -12.56
N ASN A 77 0.83 0.17 -11.47
CA ASN A 77 -0.16 1.24 -11.49
C ASN A 77 -0.32 1.85 -10.10
N ILE A 78 -0.59 3.16 -10.06
CA ILE A 78 -0.91 3.89 -8.84
C ILE A 78 -2.25 4.59 -9.07
N THR A 79 -3.21 4.33 -8.19
CA THR A 79 -4.55 4.92 -8.27
C THR A 79 -4.89 5.60 -6.95
N GLU A 80 -5.31 6.84 -7.00
CA GLU A 80 -5.87 7.48 -5.81
C GLU A 80 -7.20 6.84 -5.48
N VAL A 81 -7.41 6.46 -4.22
CA VAL A 81 -8.60 5.73 -3.78
C VAL A 81 -9.19 6.38 -2.54
N ARG A 82 -10.44 6.06 -2.27
CA ARG A 82 -11.15 6.44 -1.06
C ARG A 82 -11.86 5.25 -0.48
N VAL A 83 -12.06 5.27 0.82
CA VAL A 83 -12.77 4.20 1.51
C VAL A 83 -14.27 4.45 1.39
N LEU A 84 -15.00 3.47 0.88
CA LEU A 84 -16.45 3.43 0.97
C LEU A 84 -16.79 2.38 2.02
N ASP A 85 -17.19 2.82 3.21
CA ASP A 85 -17.52 1.94 4.33
C ASP A 85 -19.03 1.89 4.49
N PRO A 86 -19.69 0.76 4.20
CA PRO A 86 -21.14 0.67 4.30
C PRO A 86 -21.65 0.85 5.72
N TYR A 87 -20.89 0.46 6.71
CA TYR A 87 -21.27 0.66 8.12
C TYR A 87 -21.21 2.12 8.50
N PHE A 88 -20.25 2.86 7.98
CA PHE A 88 -20.15 4.28 8.19
C PHE A 88 -21.35 5.00 7.59
N TYR A 89 -21.74 4.68 6.38
CA TYR A 89 -22.94 5.24 5.74
C TYR A 89 -24.20 4.91 6.54
N SER A 90 -24.34 3.68 6.98
CA SER A 90 -25.49 3.25 7.78
C SER A 90 -25.59 4.00 9.11
N ALA A 91 -24.46 4.22 9.77
CA ALA A 91 -24.41 4.85 11.09
C ALA A 91 -24.54 6.37 11.02
N ASN A 92 -24.04 7.01 9.96
CA ASN A 92 -23.88 8.46 9.88
C ASN A 92 -24.64 9.11 8.72
N GLY A 93 -25.37 8.34 7.95
CA GLY A 93 -26.18 8.84 6.84
C GLY A 93 -25.40 9.36 5.65
N GLY A 94 -24.11 9.10 5.55
CA GLY A 94 -23.34 9.60 4.42
C GLY A 94 -21.93 9.12 4.42
N GLY A 95 -21.12 9.18 5.20
CA GLY A 95 -19.71 8.84 5.15
C GLY A 95 -18.84 10.06 4.92
N PRO A 96 -17.53 9.93 5.21
CA PRO A 96 -16.59 11.05 5.18
C PRO A 96 -16.37 11.60 3.78
N ASP A 97 -16.40 10.76 2.78
CA ASP A 97 -16.24 11.14 1.37
C ASP A 97 -17.42 10.64 0.58
N ALA A 98 -18.57 11.22 0.84
CA ALA A 98 -19.85 10.78 0.28
C ALA A 98 -19.96 10.90 -1.25
N SER A 99 -18.86 11.00 -1.89
CA SER A 99 -18.77 11.06 -3.34
C SER A 99 -18.52 9.69 -3.93
#